data_a049500ef9f0b9dbaf68e54ed3a5938d
#
_entry.id   a049500ef9f0b9dbaf68e54ed3a5938d
#
_cell.length_a   1.000
_cell.length_b   1.000
_cell.length_c   1.000
_cell.angle_alpha   90.00
_cell.angle_beta   90.00
_cell.angle_gamma   90.00
#
_symmetry.space_group_name_H-M   'P 1'
#
loop_
_entity.id
_entity.type
_entity.pdbx_description
1 polymer ?
#
loop_
_entity_poly.entity_id
_entity_poly.type
_entity_poly.pdbx_seq_one_letter_code
_entity_poly.pdbx_strand_id
1 'polypeptide(L)'
;MSSTHQGQDEAKLAELGYKQELNRSWSGFSNFAISFSIISILAGCFTTFAQAWNNGGPVAISIGWPIISVFILIIGFTMSELVSAYPTSGGIYWWASKLGGAKAGFYTGWLNLIGLFAVVASVAYSCATFFDLSFSAFSKSWADGYSLNRVFVMFLVVLVIISVINISSGHLDRKSTRLNSSHANISYAVF
;
A
#
# COMPACT_ATOMS: atom_id res chain seq x y z
N MET A 1 23.54 -4.04 -17.75
CA MET A 1 23.45 -3.26 -16.49
C MET A 1 22.82 -4.02 -15.31
N SER A 2 22.08 -5.10 -15.53
CA SER A 2 21.38 -5.86 -14.48
C SER A 2 22.27 -6.76 -13.61
N SER A 3 23.33 -7.37 -14.13
CA SER A 3 24.14 -8.36 -13.41
C SER A 3 25.06 -7.78 -12.32
N THR A 4 25.53 -6.55 -12.48
CA THR A 4 26.42 -5.89 -11.52
C THR A 4 25.70 -5.47 -10.22
N HIS A 5 24.44 -5.07 -10.31
CA HIS A 5 23.65 -4.70 -9.14
C HIS A 5 23.20 -5.92 -8.32
N GLN A 6 22.89 -7.04 -8.99
CA GLN A 6 22.56 -8.29 -8.30
C GLN A 6 23.71 -8.79 -7.42
N GLY A 7 24.94 -8.79 -7.94
CA GLY A 7 26.12 -9.22 -7.16
C GLY A 7 26.41 -8.32 -5.95
N GLN A 8 26.15 -7.02 -6.05
CA GLN A 8 26.33 -6.08 -4.93
C GLN A 8 25.30 -6.30 -3.81
N ASP A 9 24.05 -6.60 -4.18
CA ASP A 9 23.00 -6.87 -3.20
C ASP A 9 23.17 -8.23 -2.54
N GLU A 10 23.62 -9.25 -3.28
CA GLU A 10 23.99 -10.56 -2.73
C GLU A 10 25.12 -10.43 -1.70
N ALA A 11 26.13 -9.63 -1.99
CA ALA A 11 27.23 -9.36 -1.05
C ALA A 11 26.74 -8.66 0.22
N LYS A 12 25.89 -7.61 0.08
CA LYS A 12 25.30 -6.92 1.22
C LYS A 12 24.39 -7.80 2.07
N LEU A 13 23.56 -8.63 1.43
CA LEU A 13 22.71 -9.58 2.14
C LEU A 13 23.52 -10.65 2.88
N ALA A 14 24.62 -11.13 2.29
CA ALA A 14 25.53 -12.07 2.93
C ALA A 14 26.20 -11.45 4.17
N GLU A 15 26.63 -10.19 4.12
CA GLU A 15 27.14 -9.44 5.29
C GLU A 15 26.11 -9.33 6.42
N LEU A 16 24.81 -9.26 6.07
CA LEU A 16 23.71 -9.21 7.02
C LEU A 16 23.27 -10.61 7.50
N GLY A 17 23.89 -11.69 7.01
CA GLY A 17 23.56 -13.08 7.35
C GLY A 17 22.38 -13.67 6.59
N TYR A 18 21.93 -13.03 5.51
CA TYR A 18 20.81 -13.47 4.68
C TYR A 18 21.29 -14.02 3.32
N LYS A 19 20.56 -15.01 2.80
CA LYS A 19 20.73 -15.47 1.41
C LYS A 19 19.77 -14.71 0.50
N GLN A 20 20.23 -14.39 -0.71
CA GLN A 20 19.37 -13.86 -1.76
C GLN A 20 18.41 -14.95 -2.25
N GLU A 21 17.15 -14.88 -1.83
CA GLU A 21 16.09 -15.81 -2.26
C GLU A 21 15.13 -15.16 -3.27
N LEU A 22 15.14 -13.83 -3.37
CA LEU A 22 14.24 -13.07 -4.22
C LEU A 22 14.84 -12.91 -5.63
N ASN A 23 14.04 -13.27 -6.62
CA ASN A 23 14.41 -13.06 -8.01
C ASN A 23 13.93 -11.67 -8.49
N ARG A 24 14.87 -10.80 -8.87
CA ARG A 24 14.56 -9.47 -9.43
C ARG A 24 14.16 -9.59 -10.90
N SER A 25 12.91 -9.95 -11.16
CA SER A 25 12.36 -10.07 -12.51
C SER A 25 11.62 -8.82 -12.98
N TRP A 26 11.37 -7.86 -12.10
CA TRP A 26 10.55 -6.70 -12.41
C TRP A 26 11.36 -5.56 -13.04
N SER A 27 10.82 -4.99 -14.12
CA SER A 27 11.36 -3.78 -14.72
C SER A 27 11.02 -2.54 -13.88
N GLY A 28 11.79 -1.46 -14.05
CA GLY A 28 11.47 -0.18 -13.41
C GLY A 28 10.06 0.34 -13.73
N PHE A 29 9.57 0.08 -14.95
CA PHE A 29 8.20 0.42 -15.33
C PHE A 29 7.15 -0.41 -14.57
N SER A 30 7.40 -1.70 -14.37
CA SER A 30 6.49 -2.57 -13.60
C SER A 30 6.41 -2.12 -12.13
N ASN A 31 7.54 -1.78 -11.52
CA ASN A 31 7.59 -1.23 -10.18
C ASN A 31 6.83 0.10 -10.07
N PHE A 32 7.05 1.00 -11.02
CA PHE A 32 6.30 2.26 -11.06
C PHE A 32 4.79 2.04 -11.22
N ALA A 33 4.38 1.16 -12.14
CA ALA A 33 2.97 0.89 -12.41
C ALA A 33 2.24 0.31 -11.18
N ILE A 34 2.90 -0.60 -10.44
CA ILE A 34 2.33 -1.17 -9.22
C ILE A 34 2.26 -0.13 -8.11
N SER A 35 3.33 0.62 -7.87
CA SER A 35 3.35 1.68 -6.88
C SER A 35 2.27 2.72 -7.16
N PHE A 36 2.11 3.11 -8.42
CA PHE A 36 1.05 4.02 -8.87
C PHE A 36 -0.37 3.46 -8.65
N SER A 37 -0.55 2.16 -8.87
CA SER A 37 -1.83 1.48 -8.63
C SER A 37 -2.18 1.40 -7.15
N ILE A 38 -1.19 1.18 -6.27
CA ILE A 38 -1.38 1.10 -4.82
C ILE A 38 -1.80 2.45 -4.23
N ILE A 39 -1.30 3.57 -4.76
CA ILE A 39 -1.67 4.92 -4.31
C ILE A 39 -3.17 5.17 -4.45
N SER A 40 -3.85 4.45 -5.37
CA SER A 40 -5.31 4.52 -5.53
C SER A 40 -5.84 5.95 -5.65
N ILE A 41 -5.35 6.68 -6.65
CA ILE A 41 -5.64 8.12 -6.84
C ILE A 41 -7.14 8.42 -6.81
N LEU A 42 -7.97 7.57 -7.42
CA LEU A 42 -9.42 7.77 -7.43
C LEU A 42 -10.02 7.64 -6.02
N ALA A 43 -9.81 6.51 -5.35
CA ALA A 43 -10.41 6.27 -4.03
C ALA A 43 -9.76 7.15 -2.95
N GLY A 44 -8.43 7.28 -2.95
CA GLY A 44 -7.71 8.05 -1.95
C GLY A 44 -7.91 9.57 -2.11
N CYS A 45 -7.67 10.10 -3.31
CA CYS A 45 -7.70 11.55 -3.53
C CYS A 45 -9.11 12.14 -3.39
N PHE A 46 -10.14 11.52 -4.02
CA PHE A 46 -11.48 12.12 -3.99
C PHE A 46 -12.13 12.09 -2.62
N THR A 47 -11.96 11.02 -1.86
CA THR A 47 -12.55 10.94 -0.50
C THR A 47 -11.84 11.88 0.47
N THR A 48 -10.51 11.94 0.42
CA THR A 48 -9.72 12.85 1.26
C THR A 48 -9.86 14.30 0.85
N PHE A 49 -10.11 14.58 -0.44
CA PHE A 49 -10.37 15.94 -0.92
C PHE A 49 -11.59 16.55 -0.23
N ALA A 50 -12.71 15.83 -0.23
CA ALA A 50 -13.92 16.31 0.43
C ALA A 50 -13.70 16.56 1.94
N GLN A 51 -12.96 15.67 2.61
CA GLN A 51 -12.60 15.80 4.00
C GLN A 51 -11.70 17.02 4.25
N ALA A 52 -10.69 17.23 3.42
CA ALA A 52 -9.78 18.39 3.53
C ALA A 52 -10.53 19.69 3.27
N TRP A 53 -11.41 19.72 2.25
CA TRP A 53 -12.24 20.88 1.94
C TRP A 53 -13.18 21.25 3.07
N ASN A 54 -13.88 20.26 3.63
CA ASN A 54 -14.85 20.50 4.70
C ASN A 54 -14.21 20.97 6.02
N ASN A 55 -12.96 20.57 6.29
CA ASN A 55 -12.27 20.90 7.53
C ASN A 55 -11.35 22.13 7.42
N GLY A 56 -10.76 22.39 6.26
CA GLY A 56 -9.78 23.46 6.09
C GLY A 56 -10.02 24.36 4.87
N GLY A 57 -11.10 24.10 4.11
CA GLY A 57 -11.49 24.90 2.97
C GLY A 57 -10.44 24.95 1.85
N PRO A 58 -10.47 26.01 1.00
CA PRO A 58 -9.53 26.17 -0.10
C PRO A 58 -8.06 26.20 0.33
N VAL A 59 -7.77 26.71 1.53
CA VAL A 59 -6.38 26.82 2.05
C VAL A 59 -5.78 25.45 2.30
N ALA A 60 -6.56 24.50 2.82
CA ALA A 60 -6.08 23.13 3.03
C ALA A 60 -5.69 22.45 1.72
N ILE A 61 -6.40 22.74 0.64
CA ILE A 61 -6.12 22.17 -0.67
C ILE A 61 -4.97 22.91 -1.39
N SER A 62 -5.04 24.24 -1.45
CA SER A 62 -4.09 25.02 -2.27
C SER A 62 -2.72 25.19 -1.63
N ILE A 63 -2.65 25.21 -0.31
CA ILE A 63 -1.41 25.42 0.45
C ILE A 63 -1.04 24.16 1.23
N GLY A 64 -1.99 23.57 1.96
CA GLY A 64 -1.74 22.43 2.82
C GLY A 64 -1.22 21.20 2.06
N TRP A 65 -1.85 20.82 0.97
CA TRP A 65 -1.42 19.67 0.17
C TRP A 65 -0.02 19.83 -0.43
N PRO A 66 0.34 20.93 -1.11
CA PRO A 66 1.71 21.13 -1.59
C PRO A 66 2.75 21.06 -0.47
N ILE A 67 2.50 21.70 0.68
CA ILE A 67 3.41 21.66 1.81
C ILE A 67 3.60 20.22 2.31
N ILE A 68 2.52 19.50 2.58
CA ILE A 68 2.59 18.10 3.03
C ILE A 68 3.28 17.23 1.97
N SER A 69 3.04 17.46 0.69
CA SER A 69 3.69 16.71 -0.38
C SER A 69 5.22 16.86 -0.35
N VAL A 70 5.73 18.07 -0.05
CA VAL A 70 7.17 18.28 0.13
C VAL A 70 7.72 17.48 1.32
N PHE A 71 7.03 17.46 2.47
CA PHE A 71 7.44 16.64 3.61
C PHE A 71 7.42 15.14 3.28
N ILE A 72 6.40 14.66 2.57
CA ILE A 72 6.32 13.26 2.14
C ILE A 72 7.47 12.91 1.19
N LEU A 73 7.86 13.83 0.27
CA LEU A 73 9.01 13.62 -0.60
C LEU A 73 10.32 13.50 0.19
N ILE A 74 10.53 14.34 1.21
CA ILE A 74 11.70 14.26 2.08
C ILE A 74 11.75 12.89 2.80
N ILE A 75 10.63 12.45 3.35
CA ILE A 75 10.51 11.10 3.96
C ILE A 75 10.80 10.02 2.91
N GLY A 76 10.24 10.15 1.70
CA GLY A 76 10.46 9.21 0.60
C GLY A 76 11.94 9.09 0.22
N PHE A 77 12.68 10.18 0.15
CA PHE A 77 14.13 10.16 -0.09
C PHE A 77 14.89 9.44 1.03
N THR A 78 14.54 9.69 2.29
CA THR A 78 15.15 8.99 3.44
C THR A 78 14.86 7.50 3.39
N MET A 79 13.63 7.11 3.07
CA MET A 79 13.26 5.70 2.91
C MET A 79 13.98 5.05 1.73
N SER A 80 14.18 5.76 0.63
CA SER A 80 14.94 5.28 -0.53
C SER A 80 16.40 4.98 -0.17
N GLU A 81 17.00 5.81 0.65
CA GLU A 81 18.35 5.60 1.16
C GLU A 81 18.42 4.34 2.05
N LEU A 82 17.45 4.17 2.95
CA LEU A 82 17.35 2.97 3.78
C LEU A 82 17.17 1.68 2.98
N VAL A 83 16.31 1.70 1.96
CA VAL A 83 16.12 0.55 1.05
C VAL A 83 17.40 0.20 0.32
N SER A 84 18.16 1.21 -0.12
CA SER A 84 19.45 1.03 -0.79
C SER A 84 20.52 0.47 0.14
N ALA A 85 20.54 0.93 1.41
CA ALA A 85 21.50 0.47 2.41
C ALA A 85 21.17 -0.93 2.95
N TYR A 86 19.88 -1.23 3.11
CA TYR A 86 19.37 -2.46 3.71
C TYR A 86 18.26 -3.09 2.85
N PRO A 87 18.61 -3.80 1.76
CA PRO A 87 17.64 -4.38 0.82
C PRO A 87 16.98 -5.65 1.38
N THR A 88 16.38 -5.56 2.56
CA THR A 88 15.73 -6.67 3.25
C THR A 88 14.22 -6.65 3.06
N SER A 89 13.58 -7.82 3.02
CA SER A 89 12.12 -7.96 2.87
C SER A 89 11.31 -7.51 4.09
N GLY A 90 11.96 -7.26 5.22
CA GLY A 90 11.28 -6.83 6.46
C GLY A 90 10.84 -5.37 6.49
N GLY A 91 11.24 -4.56 5.48
CA GLY A 91 10.85 -3.16 5.34
C GLY A 91 11.11 -2.33 6.60
N ILE A 92 10.19 -1.41 6.89
CA ILE A 92 10.33 -0.47 8.02
C ILE A 92 10.42 -1.15 9.39
N TYR A 93 9.78 -2.30 9.58
CA TYR A 93 9.91 -3.08 10.80
C TYR A 93 11.36 -3.50 11.05
N TRP A 94 12.01 -4.05 10.02
CA TRP A 94 13.38 -4.53 10.11
C TRP A 94 14.36 -3.37 10.32
N TRP A 95 14.20 -2.27 9.58
CA TRP A 95 15.03 -1.09 9.72
C TRP A 95 14.93 -0.47 11.10
N ALA A 96 13.71 -0.32 11.62
CA ALA A 96 13.49 0.17 12.99
C ALA A 96 14.10 -0.75 14.04
N SER A 97 14.01 -2.06 13.84
CA SER A 97 14.60 -3.05 14.74
C SER A 97 16.14 -3.00 14.72
N LYS A 98 16.72 -2.83 13.53
CA LYS A 98 18.17 -2.77 13.35
C LYS A 98 18.78 -1.47 13.87
N LEU A 99 18.13 -0.34 13.64
CA LEU A 99 18.63 0.99 13.99
C LEU A 99 18.26 1.40 15.42
N GLY A 100 17.05 1.07 15.86
CA GLY A 100 16.49 1.48 17.16
C GLY A 100 16.33 0.35 18.18
N GLY A 101 16.73 -0.88 17.82
CA GLY A 101 16.62 -2.06 18.68
C GLY A 101 15.23 -2.71 18.64
N ALA A 102 15.10 -3.84 19.35
CA ALA A 102 13.92 -4.70 19.32
C ALA A 102 12.62 -3.98 19.74
N LYS A 103 12.68 -3.06 20.69
CA LYS A 103 11.52 -2.28 21.15
C LYS A 103 11.02 -1.35 20.05
N ALA A 104 11.91 -0.63 19.36
CA ALA A 104 11.54 0.24 18.24
C ALA A 104 10.92 -0.57 17.11
N GLY A 105 11.50 -1.71 16.75
CA GLY A 105 10.93 -2.63 15.77
C GLY A 105 9.52 -3.08 16.14
N PHE A 106 9.30 -3.50 17.37
CA PHE A 106 7.99 -3.94 17.84
C PHE A 106 6.92 -2.85 17.71
N TYR A 107 7.18 -1.64 18.20
CA TYR A 107 6.23 -0.53 18.07
C TYR A 107 6.00 -0.12 16.63
N THR A 108 7.03 -0.07 15.82
CA THR A 108 6.91 0.23 14.38
C THR A 108 6.07 -0.81 13.66
N GLY A 109 6.29 -2.10 13.96
CA GLY A 109 5.49 -3.19 13.40
C GLY A 109 4.01 -3.08 13.77
N TRP A 110 3.70 -2.82 15.03
CA TRP A 110 2.32 -2.63 15.49
C TRP A 110 1.65 -1.41 14.86
N LEU A 111 2.31 -0.26 14.85
CA LEU A 111 1.76 0.96 14.25
C LEU A 111 1.53 0.78 12.75
N ASN A 112 2.47 0.13 12.06
CA ASN A 112 2.32 -0.18 10.64
C ASN A 112 1.13 -1.12 10.39
N LEU A 113 0.97 -2.17 11.20
CA LEU A 113 -0.15 -3.10 11.10
C LEU A 113 -1.50 -2.39 11.27
N ILE A 114 -1.64 -1.57 12.31
CA ILE A 114 -2.86 -0.77 12.55
C ILE A 114 -3.11 0.19 11.38
N GLY A 115 -2.06 0.85 10.89
CA GLY A 115 -2.15 1.73 9.73
C GLY A 115 -2.65 1.00 8.48
N LEU A 116 -2.13 -0.19 8.20
CA LEU A 116 -2.57 -1.02 7.06
C LEU A 116 -4.03 -1.44 7.18
N PHE A 117 -4.51 -1.83 8.37
CA PHE A 117 -5.94 -2.10 8.59
C PHE A 117 -6.81 -0.88 8.31
N ALA A 118 -6.39 0.29 8.79
CA ALA A 118 -7.11 1.54 8.55
C ALA A 118 -7.16 1.90 7.05
N VAL A 119 -6.06 1.72 6.32
CA VAL A 119 -6.00 1.96 4.87
C VAL A 119 -6.92 1.01 4.12
N VAL A 120 -6.89 -0.29 4.40
CA VAL A 120 -7.76 -1.27 3.74
C VAL A 120 -9.23 -0.94 3.99
N ALA A 121 -9.61 -0.62 5.23
CA ALA A 121 -10.97 -0.23 5.56
C ALA A 121 -11.40 1.05 4.84
N SER A 122 -10.52 2.06 4.80
CA SER A 122 -10.79 3.34 4.12
C SER A 122 -10.98 3.17 2.61
N VAL A 123 -10.11 2.42 1.96
CA VAL A 123 -10.19 2.18 0.50
C VAL A 123 -11.43 1.35 0.16
N ALA A 124 -11.75 0.32 0.94
CA ALA A 124 -12.95 -0.49 0.73
C ALA A 124 -14.24 0.32 0.93
N TYR A 125 -14.28 1.20 1.94
CA TYR A 125 -15.41 2.09 2.16
C TYR A 125 -15.56 3.10 1.02
N SER A 126 -14.46 3.67 0.54
CA SER A 126 -14.44 4.56 -0.61
C SER A 126 -14.97 3.87 -1.87
N CYS A 127 -14.55 2.64 -2.11
CA CYS A 127 -15.02 1.82 -3.22
C CYS A 127 -16.54 1.61 -3.15
N ALA A 128 -17.07 1.26 -1.97
CA ALA A 128 -18.51 1.11 -1.75
C ALA A 128 -19.28 2.41 -2.01
N THR A 129 -18.74 3.55 -1.58
CA THR A 129 -19.33 4.87 -1.81
C THR A 129 -19.38 5.20 -3.31
N PHE A 130 -18.31 4.91 -4.06
CA PHE A 130 -18.30 5.12 -5.51
C PHE A 130 -19.27 4.20 -6.24
N PHE A 131 -19.42 2.96 -5.82
CA PHE A 131 -20.46 2.07 -6.37
C PHE A 131 -21.86 2.63 -6.12
N ASP A 132 -22.15 3.08 -4.90
CA ASP A 132 -23.46 3.67 -4.59
C ASP A 132 -23.75 4.92 -5.42
N LEU A 133 -22.78 5.81 -5.57
CA LEU A 133 -22.89 6.99 -6.43
C LEU A 133 -23.08 6.62 -7.90
N SER A 134 -22.37 5.61 -8.39
CA SER A 134 -22.51 5.14 -9.75
C SER A 134 -23.90 4.59 -10.03
N PHE A 135 -24.44 3.75 -9.15
CA PHE A 135 -25.82 3.26 -9.27
C PHE A 135 -26.84 4.38 -9.16
N SER A 136 -26.60 5.38 -8.33
CA SER A 136 -27.46 6.58 -8.19
C SER A 136 -27.51 7.41 -9.50
N ALA A 137 -26.43 7.41 -10.28
CA ALA A 137 -26.39 8.10 -11.56
C ALA A 137 -27.28 7.42 -12.63
N PHE A 138 -27.49 6.10 -12.54
CA PHE A 138 -28.27 5.32 -13.49
C PHE A 138 -29.74 5.14 -13.06
N SER A 139 -30.05 5.26 -11.78
CA SER A 139 -31.39 5.01 -11.25
C SER A 139 -31.81 6.06 -10.22
N LYS A 140 -32.84 6.84 -10.57
CA LYS A 140 -33.42 7.84 -9.69
C LYS A 140 -34.00 7.20 -8.40
N SER A 141 -34.65 6.05 -8.54
CA SER A 141 -35.18 5.29 -7.40
C SER A 141 -34.06 4.85 -6.44
N TRP A 142 -32.87 4.55 -6.96
CA TRP A 142 -31.71 4.26 -6.14
C TRP A 142 -31.17 5.50 -5.44
N ALA A 143 -31.13 6.64 -6.12
CA ALA A 143 -30.67 7.91 -5.57
C ALA A 143 -31.57 8.40 -4.43
N ASP A 144 -32.90 8.32 -4.61
CA ASP A 144 -33.89 8.72 -3.62
C ASP A 144 -33.85 7.84 -2.34
N GLY A 145 -33.34 6.61 -2.44
CA GLY A 145 -33.19 5.65 -1.34
C GLY A 145 -31.83 5.69 -0.64
N TYR A 146 -31.05 6.76 -0.73
CA TYR A 146 -29.74 6.86 -0.09
C TYR A 146 -29.81 6.61 1.42
N SER A 147 -28.95 5.73 1.94
CA SER A 147 -28.79 5.54 3.38
C SER A 147 -27.34 5.07 3.69
N LEU A 148 -26.82 5.51 4.83
CA LEU A 148 -25.50 5.06 5.32
C LEU A 148 -25.46 3.54 5.53
N ASN A 149 -26.58 2.93 5.94
CA ASN A 149 -26.66 1.47 6.11
C ASN A 149 -26.47 0.74 4.78
N ARG A 150 -27.00 1.28 3.69
CA ARG A 150 -26.79 0.71 2.34
C ARG A 150 -25.32 0.74 1.95
N VAL A 151 -24.66 1.89 2.11
CA VAL A 151 -23.22 2.02 1.84
C VAL A 151 -22.40 1.09 2.73
N PHE A 152 -22.78 0.96 4.00
CA PHE A 152 -22.12 0.04 4.93
C PHE A 152 -22.26 -1.43 4.52
N VAL A 153 -23.44 -1.84 4.08
CA VAL A 153 -23.65 -3.21 3.55
C VAL A 153 -22.80 -3.44 2.29
N MET A 154 -22.74 -2.46 1.37
CA MET A 154 -21.88 -2.55 0.19
C MET A 154 -20.40 -2.64 0.57
N PHE A 155 -19.98 -1.89 1.58
CA PHE A 155 -18.62 -1.98 2.15
C PHE A 155 -18.31 -3.38 2.67
N LEU A 156 -19.21 -4.00 3.42
CA LEU A 156 -19.03 -5.38 3.91
C LEU A 156 -18.93 -6.37 2.75
N VAL A 157 -19.75 -6.22 1.72
CA VAL A 157 -19.69 -7.07 0.51
C VAL A 157 -18.35 -6.91 -0.19
N VAL A 158 -17.86 -5.68 -0.37
CA VAL A 158 -16.53 -5.40 -0.96
C VAL A 158 -15.43 -6.06 -0.12
N LEU A 159 -15.45 -5.92 1.21
CA LEU A 159 -14.48 -6.57 2.09
C LEU A 159 -14.49 -8.10 1.94
N VAL A 160 -15.66 -8.72 1.89
CA VAL A 160 -15.78 -10.17 1.69
C VAL A 160 -15.20 -10.57 0.34
N ILE A 161 -15.53 -9.86 -0.74
CA ILE A 161 -15.01 -10.14 -2.08
C ILE A 161 -13.48 -10.04 -2.10
N ILE A 162 -12.91 -8.95 -1.57
CA ILE A 162 -11.46 -8.75 -1.49
C ILE A 162 -10.81 -9.87 -0.68
N SER A 163 -11.40 -10.25 0.46
CA SER A 163 -10.89 -11.33 1.32
C SER A 163 -10.90 -12.68 0.60
N VAL A 164 -11.98 -13.01 -0.09
CA VAL A 164 -12.09 -14.26 -0.87
C VAL A 164 -11.06 -14.28 -2.00
N ILE A 165 -10.91 -13.18 -2.74
CA ILE A 165 -9.90 -13.07 -3.81
C ILE A 165 -8.49 -13.26 -3.25
N ASN A 166 -8.15 -12.62 -2.12
CA ASN A 166 -6.84 -12.75 -1.50
C ASN A 166 -6.56 -14.17 -1.02
N ILE A 167 -7.52 -14.82 -0.37
CA ILE A 167 -7.39 -16.22 0.08
C ILE A 167 -7.22 -17.15 -1.13
N SER A 168 -8.01 -16.96 -2.17
CA SER A 168 -7.96 -17.77 -3.40
C SER A 168 -6.66 -17.54 -4.17
N SER A 169 -6.21 -16.28 -4.26
CA SER A 169 -4.94 -15.92 -4.89
C SER A 169 -3.77 -16.55 -4.14
N GLY A 170 -3.75 -16.52 -2.81
CA GLY A 170 -2.75 -17.19 -2.00
C GLY A 170 -2.73 -18.72 -2.17
N HIS A 171 -3.87 -19.32 -2.50
CA HIS A 171 -3.95 -20.77 -2.80
C HIS A 171 -3.43 -21.07 -4.22
N LEU A 172 -3.72 -20.23 -5.19
CA LEU A 172 -3.18 -20.31 -6.56
C LEU A 172 -1.68 -20.03 -6.57
N ASP A 173 -1.22 -19.10 -5.76
CA ASP A 173 0.18 -18.73 -5.61
C ASP A 173 0.99 -19.85 -4.96
N ARG A 174 0.48 -20.58 -3.97
CA ARG A 174 1.13 -21.81 -3.47
C ARG A 174 1.33 -22.88 -4.54
N LYS A 175 0.44 -22.98 -5.51
CA LYS A 175 0.55 -23.91 -6.64
C LYS A 175 1.54 -23.38 -7.69
N SER A 176 1.63 -22.07 -7.85
CA SER A 176 2.55 -21.33 -8.69
C SER A 176 3.91 -21.14 -8.01
N THR A 177 3.99 -21.03 -6.70
CA THR A 177 5.22 -20.80 -5.90
C THR A 177 6.16 -22.00 -5.87
N ARG A 178 5.70 -23.19 -6.25
CA ARG A 178 6.65 -24.24 -6.65
C ARG A 178 7.39 -23.89 -7.95
N LEU A 179 6.92 -22.90 -8.70
CA LEU A 179 7.53 -22.39 -9.93
C LEU A 179 8.01 -20.95 -9.85
N ASN A 180 7.58 -20.16 -8.85
CA ASN A 180 7.96 -18.74 -8.78
C ASN A 180 7.79 -18.16 -7.36
N SER A 181 8.76 -18.39 -6.51
CA SER A 181 8.81 -17.89 -5.12
C SER A 181 8.93 -16.36 -4.99
N SER A 182 8.79 -15.62 -6.09
CA SER A 182 9.07 -14.18 -6.16
C SER A 182 7.87 -13.25 -5.91
N HIS A 183 6.62 -13.73 -5.99
CA HIS A 183 5.47 -12.83 -5.90
C HIS A 183 4.99 -12.50 -4.48
N ALA A 184 5.16 -13.39 -3.52
CA ALA A 184 4.67 -13.19 -2.16
C ALA A 184 5.44 -12.10 -1.37
N ASN A 185 6.68 -11.80 -1.77
CA ASN A 185 7.54 -10.87 -1.03
C ASN A 185 7.49 -9.42 -1.54
N ILE A 186 6.82 -9.16 -2.66
CA ILE A 186 6.78 -7.82 -3.26
C ILE A 186 5.78 -6.90 -2.52
N SER A 187 4.74 -7.46 -1.93
CA SER A 187 3.79 -6.70 -1.10
C SER A 187 4.43 -6.02 0.11
N TYR A 188 5.58 -6.50 0.58
CA TYR A 188 6.28 -5.96 1.73
C TYR A 188 7.43 -5.00 1.39
N ALA A 189 7.82 -4.92 0.12
CA ALA A 189 8.94 -4.07 -0.32
C ALA A 189 8.50 -2.67 -0.81
N VAL A 190 7.20 -2.38 -0.82
CA VAL A 190 6.63 -1.13 -1.34
C VAL A 190 6.05 -0.25 -0.22
N PHE A 191 6.19 -0.66 1.05
CA PHE A 191 5.83 0.16 2.21
C PHE A 191 7.02 0.44 3.10
#